data_ea940f83cdc50b2021c9d9468b47174c
#
_entry.id   ea940f83cdc50b2021c9d9468b47174c
#
_cell.length_a   1.000
_cell.length_b   1.000
_cell.length_c   1.000
_cell.angle_alpha   90.00
_cell.angle_beta   90.00
_cell.angle_gamma   90.00
#
_symmetry.space_group_name_H-M   'P 1'
#
loop_
_entity.id
_entity.type
_entity.pdbx_description
1 polymer ?
#
loop_
_entity_poly.entity_id
_entity_poly.type
_entity_poly.pdbx_seq_one_letter_code
_entity_poly.pdbx_strand_id
1 'polypeptide(L)'
;MAMHQHDASQAPPTGVSRRGVLLLVGAGLNVIAAALLAAPILGYVFASFGRKGPSQAWISLGPIDTYRENQTRLATYRNPFTRPWDGATANIPCWVRRITGEQFQVFAVNCTHLGCPVRWFQASRLFLCPCHGGAFYEDGSHASGPPPRGLFEYEYTIEHGALLVRGGQLPTLAEPV
;
A
#
# COMPACT_ATOMS: atom_id res chain seq x y z
N MET A 1 1.28 -93.67 1.46
CA MET A 1 2.27 -92.63 1.37
C MET A 1 1.93 -91.78 0.15
N ALA A 2 1.14 -90.71 0.36
CA ALA A 2 0.67 -89.86 -0.73
C ALA A 2 1.33 -88.48 -0.53
N MET A 3 2.17 -88.12 -1.46
CA MET A 3 2.88 -86.81 -1.51
C MET A 3 1.91 -85.79 -2.07
N HIS A 4 1.60 -84.77 -1.23
CA HIS A 4 0.92 -83.54 -1.68
C HIS A 4 1.91 -82.73 -2.50
N GLN A 5 1.61 -82.54 -3.77
CA GLN A 5 2.27 -81.53 -4.62
C GLN A 5 1.66 -80.17 -4.27
N HIS A 6 2.50 -79.27 -3.76
CA HIS A 6 2.20 -77.87 -3.68
C HIS A 6 2.29 -77.26 -5.09
N ASP A 7 1.13 -76.86 -5.60
CA ASP A 7 1.02 -76.07 -6.81
C ASP A 7 1.43 -74.64 -6.51
N ALA A 8 2.64 -74.27 -6.92
CA ALA A 8 3.22 -72.94 -6.77
C ALA A 8 3.30 -72.25 -8.13
N SER A 9 2.17 -71.78 -8.61
CA SER A 9 2.17 -70.86 -9.77
C SER A 9 0.89 -70.04 -9.85
N GLN A 10 0.76 -69.09 -8.93
CA GLN A 10 -0.12 -67.96 -9.18
C GLN A 10 0.72 -66.70 -9.33
N ALA A 11 0.95 -66.31 -10.61
CA ALA A 11 1.52 -65.02 -10.91
C ALA A 11 0.63 -63.90 -10.34
N PRO A 12 1.19 -62.85 -9.71
CA PRO A 12 0.40 -61.76 -9.15
C PRO A 12 -0.41 -61.11 -10.30
N PRO A 13 -1.68 -60.72 -10.02
CA PRO A 13 -2.50 -60.06 -11.02
C PRO A 13 -1.86 -58.73 -11.40
N THR A 14 -1.45 -58.59 -12.68
CA THR A 14 -0.83 -57.38 -13.24
C THR A 14 -1.83 -56.26 -13.58
N GLY A 15 -3.03 -56.31 -13.05
CA GLY A 15 -4.10 -55.32 -13.25
C GLY A 15 -4.28 -54.37 -12.11
N VAL A 16 -4.38 -53.08 -12.37
CA VAL A 16 -4.75 -52.04 -11.36
C VAL A 16 -6.16 -52.38 -10.87
N SER A 17 -6.33 -52.63 -9.55
CA SER A 17 -7.63 -52.93 -8.99
C SER A 17 -8.54 -51.69 -9.04
N ARG A 18 -9.88 -51.88 -9.12
CA ARG A 18 -10.88 -50.80 -9.05
C ARG A 18 -10.65 -49.86 -7.85
N ARG A 19 -10.26 -50.42 -6.70
CA ARG A 19 -9.90 -49.68 -5.50
C ARG A 19 -8.65 -48.83 -5.70
N GLY A 20 -7.64 -49.36 -6.37
CA GLY A 20 -6.41 -48.60 -6.72
C GLY A 20 -6.71 -47.43 -7.64
N VAL A 21 -7.57 -47.63 -8.65
CA VAL A 21 -7.99 -46.52 -9.55
C VAL A 21 -8.71 -45.43 -8.77
N LEU A 22 -9.67 -45.77 -7.92
CA LEU A 22 -10.41 -44.80 -7.09
C LEU A 22 -9.49 -44.02 -6.14
N LEU A 23 -8.53 -44.69 -5.54
CA LEU A 23 -7.54 -44.04 -4.67
C LEU A 23 -6.65 -43.07 -5.45
N LEU A 24 -6.18 -43.45 -6.64
CA LEU A 24 -5.36 -42.59 -7.49
C LEU A 24 -6.14 -41.35 -8.01
N VAL A 25 -7.37 -41.55 -8.45
CA VAL A 25 -8.27 -40.46 -8.87
C VAL A 25 -8.55 -39.51 -7.70
N GLY A 26 -8.91 -40.09 -6.52
CA GLY A 26 -9.16 -39.31 -5.32
C GLY A 26 -7.91 -38.52 -4.88
N ALA A 27 -6.73 -39.11 -4.89
CA ALA A 27 -5.47 -38.44 -4.59
C ALA A 27 -5.18 -37.33 -5.61
N GLY A 28 -5.37 -37.59 -6.89
CA GLY A 28 -5.18 -36.59 -7.95
C GLY A 28 -6.09 -35.38 -7.79
N LEU A 29 -7.38 -35.60 -7.52
CA LEU A 29 -8.35 -34.52 -7.26
C LEU A 29 -7.97 -33.70 -6.02
N ASN A 30 -7.53 -34.34 -4.95
CA ASN A 30 -7.07 -33.64 -3.75
C ASN A 30 -5.82 -32.78 -4.00
N VAL A 31 -4.86 -33.29 -4.80
CA VAL A 31 -3.67 -32.51 -5.19
C VAL A 31 -4.06 -31.28 -6.01
N ILE A 32 -4.96 -31.45 -6.99
CA ILE A 32 -5.46 -30.32 -7.79
C ILE A 32 -6.17 -29.29 -6.91
N ALA A 33 -7.07 -29.72 -6.02
CA ALA A 33 -7.76 -28.83 -5.12
C ALA A 33 -6.79 -28.08 -4.18
N ALA A 34 -5.82 -28.78 -3.62
CA ALA A 34 -4.78 -28.18 -2.79
C ALA A 34 -3.94 -27.15 -3.57
N ALA A 35 -3.57 -27.44 -4.81
CA ALA A 35 -2.80 -26.52 -5.66
C ALA A 35 -3.61 -25.25 -6.01
N LEU A 36 -4.91 -25.41 -6.34
CA LEU A 36 -5.79 -24.27 -6.64
C LEU A 36 -5.99 -23.34 -5.43
N LEU A 37 -5.96 -23.87 -4.22
CA LEU A 37 -6.05 -23.06 -2.99
C LEU A 37 -4.68 -22.49 -2.57
N ALA A 38 -3.64 -23.31 -2.62
CA ALA A 38 -2.32 -22.93 -2.14
C ALA A 38 -1.63 -21.87 -3.06
N ALA A 39 -1.79 -21.97 -4.37
CA ALA A 39 -1.12 -21.08 -5.31
C ALA A 39 -1.47 -19.60 -5.09
N PRO A 40 -2.75 -19.17 -4.98
CA PRO A 40 -3.09 -17.78 -4.72
C PRO A 40 -2.68 -17.33 -3.31
N ILE A 41 -2.78 -18.20 -2.30
CA ILE A 41 -2.36 -17.88 -0.93
C ILE A 41 -0.85 -17.65 -0.87
N LEU A 42 -0.07 -18.56 -1.40
CA LEU A 42 1.39 -18.44 -1.46
C LEU A 42 1.79 -17.24 -2.30
N GLY A 43 1.13 -17.04 -3.47
CA GLY A 43 1.35 -15.87 -4.31
C GLY A 43 1.11 -14.55 -3.56
N TYR A 44 0.05 -14.46 -2.77
CA TYR A 44 -0.23 -13.29 -1.94
C TYR A 44 0.83 -13.08 -0.85
N VAL A 45 1.17 -14.12 -0.11
CA VAL A 45 2.18 -14.07 0.96
C VAL A 45 3.55 -13.65 0.40
N PHE A 46 4.00 -14.32 -0.68
CA PHE A 46 5.32 -14.03 -1.25
C PHE A 46 5.36 -12.75 -2.08
N ALA A 47 4.25 -12.26 -2.63
CA ALA A 47 4.20 -10.97 -3.30
C ALA A 47 4.56 -9.81 -2.37
N SER A 48 4.33 -9.95 -1.08
CA SER A 48 4.69 -8.95 -0.07
C SER A 48 6.21 -8.82 0.13
N PHE A 49 6.97 -9.90 -0.07
CA PHE A 49 8.43 -9.90 0.09
C PHE A 49 9.18 -9.36 -1.15
N GLY A 50 8.55 -9.34 -2.32
CA GLY A 50 9.19 -8.95 -3.58
C GLY A 50 8.98 -7.48 -4.00
N ARG A 51 8.11 -6.76 -3.32
CA ARG A 51 7.75 -5.37 -3.70
C ARG A 51 8.64 -4.35 -3.01
N LYS A 52 9.90 -4.26 -3.41
CA LYS A 52 10.75 -3.10 -3.16
C LYS A 52 10.86 -2.28 -4.45
N GLY A 53 9.75 -1.70 -4.89
CA GLY A 53 9.80 -0.61 -5.86
C GLY A 53 10.02 0.72 -5.13
N PRO A 54 10.59 1.72 -5.78
CA PRO A 54 10.65 3.05 -5.19
C PRO A 54 9.22 3.51 -4.91
N SER A 55 8.88 3.68 -3.63
CA SER A 55 7.58 4.19 -3.19
C SER A 55 7.49 5.71 -3.31
N GLN A 56 8.61 6.37 -3.61
CA GLN A 56 8.76 7.82 -3.65
C GLN A 56 9.57 8.27 -4.87
N ALA A 57 9.16 9.40 -5.45
CA ALA A 57 9.86 10.07 -6.54
C ALA A 57 9.76 11.59 -6.35
N TRP A 58 10.66 12.35 -6.98
CA TRP A 58 10.53 13.81 -7.07
C TRP A 58 9.43 14.17 -8.05
N ILE A 59 8.41 14.87 -7.57
CA ILE A 59 7.19 15.19 -8.31
C ILE A 59 6.97 16.71 -8.25
N SER A 60 6.79 17.33 -9.39
CA SER A 60 6.55 18.77 -9.45
C SER A 60 5.11 19.11 -8.98
N LEU A 61 5.04 20.09 -8.08
CA LEU A 61 3.79 20.74 -7.66
C LEU A 61 3.57 22.08 -8.42
N GLY A 62 4.45 22.39 -9.39
CA GLY A 62 4.35 23.58 -10.21
C GLY A 62 5.23 24.75 -9.73
N PRO A 63 5.13 25.92 -10.40
CA PRO A 63 5.93 27.07 -10.09
C PRO A 63 5.69 27.60 -8.67
N ILE A 64 6.79 28.03 -7.99
CA ILE A 64 6.71 28.58 -6.62
C ILE A 64 5.85 29.84 -6.55
N ASP A 65 5.76 30.60 -7.64
CA ASP A 65 4.99 31.85 -7.69
C ASP A 65 3.47 31.62 -7.59
N THR A 66 3.00 30.39 -7.81
CA THR A 66 1.60 30.03 -7.61
C THR A 66 1.22 29.95 -6.13
N TYR A 67 2.22 29.92 -5.23
CA TYR A 67 2.03 29.85 -3.78
C TYR A 67 2.36 31.22 -3.17
N ARG A 68 1.37 31.86 -2.56
CA ARG A 68 1.58 33.14 -1.85
C ARG A 68 2.27 32.90 -0.51
N GLU A 69 3.09 33.84 -0.10
CA GLU A 69 3.72 33.78 1.22
C GLU A 69 2.70 33.79 2.34
N ASN A 70 3.03 33.13 3.43
CA ASN A 70 2.19 32.96 4.62
C ASN A 70 0.79 32.40 4.31
N GLN A 71 0.70 31.55 3.26
CA GLN A 71 -0.54 30.90 2.85
C GLN A 71 -0.38 29.39 2.79
N THR A 72 -1.41 28.70 3.27
CA THR A 72 -1.57 27.26 3.13
C THR A 72 -2.65 26.98 2.09
N ARG A 73 -2.36 26.15 1.08
CA ARG A 73 -3.32 25.76 0.06
C ARG A 73 -3.22 24.27 -0.29
N LEU A 74 -4.32 23.72 -0.76
CA LEU A 74 -4.35 22.36 -1.29
C LEU A 74 -3.70 22.33 -2.68
N ALA A 75 -2.77 21.43 -2.89
CA ALA A 75 -2.21 21.06 -4.17
C ALA A 75 -2.48 19.58 -4.43
N THR A 76 -2.28 19.13 -5.66
CA THR A 76 -2.49 17.73 -6.04
C THR A 76 -1.39 17.33 -7.02
N TYR A 77 -0.82 16.17 -6.80
CA TYR A 77 0.10 15.55 -7.74
C TYR A 77 -0.42 14.19 -8.21
N ARG A 78 0.04 13.76 -9.37
CA ARG A 78 -0.25 12.41 -9.85
C ARG A 78 0.82 11.46 -9.35
N ASN A 79 0.41 10.40 -8.67
CA ASN A 79 1.30 9.35 -8.23
C ASN A 79 2.00 8.71 -9.44
N PRO A 80 3.35 8.75 -9.54
CA PRO A 80 4.08 8.19 -10.67
C PRO A 80 4.02 6.66 -10.75
N PHE A 81 3.64 6.00 -9.66
CA PHE A 81 3.53 4.54 -9.55
C PHE A 81 2.12 4.03 -9.82
N THR A 82 1.35 4.77 -10.63
CA THR A 82 -0.03 4.42 -10.96
C THR A 82 -0.13 3.25 -11.93
N ARG A 83 -1.28 2.57 -11.85
CA ARG A 83 -1.69 1.53 -12.78
C ARG A 83 -2.86 2.02 -13.64
N PRO A 84 -3.11 1.40 -14.81
CA PRO A 84 -4.18 1.86 -15.72
C PRO A 84 -5.57 1.94 -15.07
N TRP A 85 -5.82 1.14 -14.02
CA TRP A 85 -7.11 1.08 -13.33
C TRP A 85 -7.23 2.03 -12.13
N ASP A 86 -6.19 2.76 -11.75
CA ASP A 86 -6.23 3.64 -10.57
C ASP A 86 -7.11 4.89 -10.78
N GLY A 87 -7.35 5.30 -12.03
CA GLY A 87 -8.27 6.38 -12.34
C GLY A 87 -7.98 7.65 -11.55
N ALA A 88 -9.02 8.20 -10.92
CA ALA A 88 -8.93 9.43 -10.12
C ALA A 88 -8.15 9.24 -8.80
N THR A 89 -8.03 8.02 -8.28
CA THR A 89 -7.26 7.74 -7.06
C THR A 89 -5.75 7.89 -7.26
N ALA A 90 -5.32 7.99 -8.52
CA ALA A 90 -3.95 8.35 -8.87
C ALA A 90 -3.57 9.79 -8.46
N ASN A 91 -4.55 10.66 -8.26
CA ASN A 91 -4.32 12.05 -7.88
C ASN A 91 -4.25 12.15 -6.36
N ILE A 92 -3.06 12.44 -5.84
CA ILE A 92 -2.78 12.53 -4.41
C ILE A 92 -2.79 14.00 -3.99
N PRO A 93 -3.73 14.42 -3.14
CA PRO A 93 -3.72 15.76 -2.58
C PRO A 93 -2.67 15.93 -1.48
N CYS A 94 -2.13 17.12 -1.36
CA CYS A 94 -1.22 17.53 -0.28
C CYS A 94 -1.46 18.99 0.10
N TRP A 95 -1.12 19.36 1.33
CA TRP A 95 -1.17 20.75 1.78
C TRP A 95 0.20 21.39 1.60
N VAL A 96 0.25 22.48 0.87
CA VAL A 96 1.45 23.28 0.65
C VAL A 96 1.33 24.58 1.43
N ARG A 97 2.26 24.83 2.33
CA ARG A 97 2.44 26.07 3.06
C ARG A 97 3.72 26.75 2.59
N ARG A 98 3.61 27.96 2.06
CA ARG A 98 4.76 28.82 1.84
C ARG A 98 4.94 29.73 3.04
N ILE A 99 6.09 29.63 3.69
CA ILE A 99 6.40 30.46 4.87
C ILE A 99 6.87 31.84 4.40
N THR A 100 8.01 31.90 3.74
CA THR A 100 8.57 33.09 3.14
C THR A 100 9.61 32.70 2.09
N GLY A 101 9.77 33.48 1.03
CA GLY A 101 10.77 33.22 0.00
C GLY A 101 10.66 31.81 -0.57
N GLU A 102 11.71 31.02 -0.43
CA GLU A 102 11.79 29.61 -0.87
C GLU A 102 11.58 28.62 0.26
N GLN A 103 11.07 29.04 1.41
CA GLN A 103 10.78 28.17 2.54
C GLN A 103 9.36 27.64 2.48
N PHE A 104 9.25 26.32 2.32
CA PHE A 104 7.98 25.62 2.23
C PHE A 104 7.86 24.54 3.32
N GLN A 105 6.64 24.15 3.54
CA GLN A 105 6.26 22.90 4.23
C GLN A 105 5.20 22.23 3.38
N VAL A 106 5.33 20.94 3.17
CA VAL A 106 4.37 20.17 2.40
C VAL A 106 3.90 18.99 3.22
N PHE A 107 2.61 18.95 3.52
CA PHE A 107 2.02 17.93 4.37
C PHE A 107 1.13 16.99 3.57
N ALA A 108 1.18 15.71 3.92
CA ALA A 108 0.17 14.77 3.46
C ALA A 108 -1.20 15.17 4.03
N VAL A 109 -2.24 14.91 3.24
CA VAL A 109 -3.62 15.27 3.68
C VAL A 109 -4.18 14.33 4.74
N ASN A 110 -3.59 13.15 4.93
CA ASN A 110 -4.10 12.14 5.84
C ASN A 110 -3.65 12.37 7.29
N CYS A 111 -4.64 12.29 8.19
CA CYS A 111 -4.44 12.34 9.63
C CYS A 111 -3.59 11.17 10.11
N THR A 112 -2.63 11.44 10.99
CA THR A 112 -1.74 10.42 11.56
C THR A 112 -2.42 9.48 12.57
N HIS A 113 -3.72 9.68 12.85
CA HIS A 113 -4.51 8.72 13.64
C HIS A 113 -4.91 7.49 12.79
N LEU A 114 -5.86 7.66 11.87
CA LEU A 114 -6.42 6.58 11.03
C LEU A 114 -6.58 6.99 9.56
N GLY A 115 -5.81 7.96 9.09
CA GLY A 115 -5.74 8.28 7.66
C GLY A 115 -6.87 9.15 7.11
N CYS A 116 -7.81 9.66 7.93
CA CYS A 116 -8.85 10.58 7.45
C CYS A 116 -8.25 11.87 6.89
N PRO A 117 -8.80 12.45 5.80
CA PRO A 117 -8.28 13.69 5.27
C PRO A 117 -8.52 14.87 6.23
N VAL A 118 -7.43 15.59 6.54
CA VAL A 118 -7.51 16.82 7.34
C VAL A 118 -7.89 17.99 6.46
N ARG A 119 -8.54 18.99 7.06
CA ARG A 119 -8.94 20.24 6.42
C ARG A 119 -8.23 21.41 7.05
N TRP A 120 -7.76 22.34 6.24
CA TRP A 120 -7.17 23.59 6.69
C TRP A 120 -8.23 24.64 6.98
N PHE A 121 -8.13 25.28 8.12
CA PHE A 121 -8.99 26.39 8.53
C PHE A 121 -8.15 27.65 8.70
N GLN A 122 -8.23 28.56 7.74
CA GLN A 122 -7.41 29.77 7.70
C GLN A 122 -7.62 30.67 8.93
N ALA A 123 -8.85 30.79 9.40
CA ALA A 123 -9.21 31.68 10.52
C ALA A 123 -8.57 31.24 11.86
N SER A 124 -8.50 29.93 12.10
CA SER A 124 -7.90 29.37 13.31
C SER A 124 -6.44 28.97 13.13
N ARG A 125 -5.94 28.97 11.89
CA ARG A 125 -4.60 28.48 11.51
C ARG A 125 -4.35 27.04 12.00
N LEU A 126 -5.36 26.18 11.83
CA LEU A 126 -5.33 24.79 12.23
C LEU A 126 -5.72 23.86 11.07
N PHE A 127 -5.09 22.70 11.06
CA PHE A 127 -5.63 21.55 10.34
C PHE A 127 -6.51 20.75 11.29
N LEU A 128 -7.72 20.43 10.88
CA LEU A 128 -8.67 19.67 11.67
C LEU A 128 -9.05 18.37 10.96
N CYS A 129 -9.07 17.28 11.69
CA CYS A 129 -9.54 15.99 11.26
C CYS A 129 -10.99 15.80 11.69
N PRO A 130 -11.95 15.67 10.75
CA PRO A 130 -13.37 15.60 11.10
C PRO A 130 -13.80 14.26 11.71
N CYS A 131 -12.95 13.21 11.60
CA CYS A 131 -13.35 11.86 12.02
C CYS A 131 -13.39 11.70 13.55
N HIS A 132 -12.34 12.17 14.25
CA HIS A 132 -12.21 12.00 15.70
C HIS A 132 -11.67 13.25 16.40
N GLY A 133 -11.78 14.42 15.77
CA GLY A 133 -11.39 15.68 16.39
C GLY A 133 -9.89 15.91 16.54
N GLY A 134 -9.05 15.21 15.77
CA GLY A 134 -7.61 15.50 15.74
C GLY A 134 -7.36 16.91 15.22
N ALA A 135 -6.49 17.65 15.85
CA ALA A 135 -6.08 18.99 15.45
C ALA A 135 -4.57 19.11 15.35
N PHE A 136 -4.11 19.91 14.38
CA PHE A 136 -2.69 20.18 14.16
C PHE A 136 -2.50 21.67 13.91
N TYR A 137 -1.39 22.19 14.39
CA TYR A 137 -1.01 23.58 14.13
C TYR A 137 -0.63 23.77 12.66
N GLU A 138 -0.47 25.02 12.24
CA GLU A 138 -0.12 25.37 10.86
C GLU A 138 1.23 24.79 10.38
N ASP A 139 2.14 24.53 11.31
CA ASP A 139 3.43 23.89 11.07
C ASP A 139 3.35 22.34 11.04
N GLY A 140 2.13 21.80 11.06
CA GLY A 140 1.88 20.37 11.05
C GLY A 140 2.07 19.67 12.39
N SER A 141 2.54 20.36 13.43
CA SER A 141 2.70 19.76 14.77
C SER A 141 1.36 19.40 15.40
N HIS A 142 1.34 18.38 16.25
CA HIS A 142 0.12 17.94 16.94
C HIS A 142 -0.36 18.98 17.96
N ALA A 143 -1.62 19.37 17.85
CA ALA A 143 -2.24 20.32 18.77
C ALA A 143 -3.16 19.63 19.80
N SER A 144 -4.04 18.73 19.35
CA SER A 144 -4.94 17.99 20.25
C SER A 144 -5.61 16.79 19.59
N GLY A 145 -6.23 15.97 20.41
CA GLY A 145 -6.98 14.78 19.97
C GLY A 145 -6.15 13.51 19.87
N PRO A 146 -6.69 12.45 19.25
CA PRO A 146 -6.09 11.12 19.27
C PRO A 146 -4.88 10.89 18.35
N PRO A 147 -4.49 11.76 17.39
CA PRO A 147 -3.29 11.53 16.57
C PRO A 147 -2.04 11.36 17.43
N PRO A 148 -1.18 10.35 17.18
CA PRO A 148 0.00 10.07 18.00
C PRO A 148 1.18 11.02 17.71
N ARG A 149 1.13 11.77 16.59
CA ARG A 149 2.19 12.67 16.12
C ARG A 149 1.63 13.76 15.21
N GLY A 150 2.48 14.72 14.81
CA GLY A 150 2.17 15.71 13.78
C GLY A 150 1.85 15.08 12.41
N LEU A 151 1.41 15.91 11.47
CA LEU A 151 1.18 15.50 10.08
C LEU A 151 2.45 14.93 9.46
N PHE A 152 2.30 14.05 8.48
CA PHE A 152 3.42 13.58 7.66
C PHE A 152 3.87 14.75 6.77
N GLU A 153 5.14 15.13 6.88
CA GLU A 153 5.74 16.19 6.10
C GLU A 153 6.62 15.58 5.00
N TYR A 154 6.39 15.99 3.76
CA TYR A 154 7.17 15.55 2.61
C TYR A 154 8.47 16.35 2.51
N GLU A 155 9.55 15.68 2.15
CA GLU A 155 10.75 16.36 1.68
C GLU A 155 10.45 17.16 0.41
N TYR A 156 10.97 18.37 0.32
CA TYR A 156 10.83 19.19 -0.87
C TYR A 156 12.16 19.72 -1.37
N THR A 157 12.21 20.09 -2.63
CA THR A 157 13.30 20.85 -3.26
C THR A 157 12.73 21.85 -4.25
N ILE A 158 13.53 22.84 -4.63
CA ILE A 158 13.15 23.82 -5.65
C ILE A 158 14.15 23.69 -6.79
N GLU A 159 13.65 23.38 -7.97
CA GLU A 159 14.44 23.27 -9.19
C GLU A 159 13.80 24.10 -10.29
N HIS A 160 14.61 24.96 -10.92
CA HIS A 160 14.16 25.84 -12.02
C HIS A 160 12.91 26.66 -11.68
N GLY A 161 12.77 27.11 -10.42
CA GLY A 161 11.61 27.88 -9.96
C GLY A 161 10.33 27.03 -9.74
N ALA A 162 10.41 25.71 -9.81
CA ALA A 162 9.32 24.80 -9.49
C ALA A 162 9.53 24.13 -8.12
N LEU A 163 8.45 24.03 -7.36
CA LEU A 163 8.41 23.23 -6.12
C LEU A 163 8.27 21.75 -6.48
N LEU A 164 9.22 20.94 -6.04
CA LEU A 164 9.16 19.49 -6.16
C LEU A 164 9.04 18.88 -4.76
N VAL A 165 8.26 17.80 -4.66
CA VAL A 165 8.15 17.01 -3.43
C VAL A 165 8.59 15.57 -3.69
N ARG A 166 9.20 14.98 -2.68
CA ARG A 166 9.50 13.55 -2.69
C ARG A 166 8.28 12.81 -2.20
N GLY A 167 7.45 12.35 -3.14
CA GLY A 167 6.15 11.76 -2.87
C GLY A 167 5.88 10.51 -3.71
N GLY A 168 4.74 9.93 -3.46
CA GLY A 168 4.28 8.71 -4.13
C GLY A 168 2.92 8.35 -3.59
N GLN A 169 2.82 7.25 -2.88
CA GLN A 169 1.62 6.87 -2.15
C GLN A 169 1.42 7.71 -0.89
N LEU A 170 0.19 7.79 -0.40
CA LEU A 170 -0.08 8.44 0.89
C LEU A 170 0.70 7.72 2.01
N PRO A 171 1.41 8.47 2.86
CA PRO A 171 2.15 7.89 3.97
C PRO A 171 1.23 7.30 5.02
N THR A 172 1.75 6.33 5.76
CA THR A 172 1.09 5.70 6.89
C THR A 172 2.03 5.66 8.10
N LEU A 173 1.54 5.27 9.28
CA LEU A 173 2.41 5.09 10.46
C LEU A 173 3.42 3.96 10.26
N ALA A 174 3.12 2.97 9.41
CA ALA A 174 4.03 1.89 9.07
C ALA A 174 5.03 2.29 7.96
N GLU A 175 4.63 3.21 7.08
CA GLU A 175 5.43 3.70 5.96
C GLU A 175 5.34 5.24 5.94
N PRO A 176 6.08 5.93 6.81
CA PRO A 176 6.15 7.40 6.80
C PRO A 176 6.94 7.89 5.57
N VAL A 177 6.78 9.17 5.25
CA VAL A 177 7.58 9.84 4.22
C VAL A 177 8.98 10.14 4.70
#